data_7c6200713f2f44390bd3ce2767bb5de2
#
_entry.id   7c6200713f2f44390bd3ce2767bb5de2
#
_cell.length_a   1.000
_cell.length_b   1.000
_cell.length_c   1.000
_cell.angle_alpha   90.00
_cell.angle_beta   90.00
_cell.angle_gamma   90.00
#
_symmetry.space_group_name_H-M   'P 1'
#
loop_
_entity.id
_entity.type
_entity.pdbx_description
1 polymer ?
#
loop_
_entity_poly.entity_id
_entity_poly.type
_entity_poly.pdbx_seq_one_letter_code
_entity_poly.pdbx_strand_id
1 'polypeptide(L)'
;HPPPPMSIAPNTILCDTPTGHATKHAITIQRDAFKIYSKMMYVNMLANGMKGDKARKKYALQELWKAQNAELFALEPCISEYHNELRRIAYRKLLVAEKQTRLPGIFTEGLTRYDIDMDGFKEVLSQRSPLNMYVHHHGGKIFECDVFSAYKNYSDMPLEHSGMFIDYLLSEAALQRLKNGQLEALTAVFSDNTYQETEINTIRSELKLSTASLFDAGIEQPVSLRKQYTFFSEGTQVQYILKNDSPFN
;
A
#
# COMPACT_ATOMS: atom_id res chain seq x y z
N HIS A 1 -8.31 -22.47 20.14
CA HIS A 1 -7.55 -23.03 19.01
C HIS A 1 -7.32 -21.89 18.03
N PRO A 2 -6.09 -21.74 17.49
CA PRO A 2 -5.89 -20.87 16.36
C PRO A 2 -6.74 -21.42 15.19
N PRO A 3 -7.22 -20.56 14.29
CA PRO A 3 -7.91 -21.03 13.09
C PRO A 3 -6.96 -21.96 12.33
N PRO A 4 -7.51 -22.93 11.60
CA PRO A 4 -6.69 -23.77 10.76
C PRO A 4 -5.87 -22.88 9.81
N PRO A 5 -4.65 -23.28 9.45
CA PRO A 5 -3.88 -22.56 8.45
C PRO A 5 -4.73 -22.42 7.18
N MET A 6 -4.64 -21.26 6.51
CA MET A 6 -5.37 -21.03 5.26
C MET A 6 -5.17 -22.23 4.32
N SER A 7 -6.22 -22.96 4.05
CA SER A 7 -6.18 -24.02 3.04
C SER A 7 -6.27 -23.33 1.68
N ILE A 8 -5.16 -23.33 0.96
CA ILE A 8 -5.14 -22.93 -0.44
C ILE A 8 -5.60 -24.13 -1.25
N ALA A 9 -6.44 -23.88 -2.26
CA ALA A 9 -7.02 -24.94 -3.08
C ALA A 9 -5.93 -25.90 -3.63
N PRO A 10 -6.20 -27.21 -3.70
CA PRO A 10 -5.20 -28.23 -4.00
C PRO A 10 -4.56 -28.16 -5.39
N ASN A 11 -5.06 -27.32 -6.29
CA ASN A 11 -4.51 -27.11 -7.65
C ASN A 11 -3.65 -25.85 -7.77
N THR A 12 -3.23 -25.29 -6.66
CA THR A 12 -2.35 -24.12 -6.66
C THR A 12 -0.89 -24.53 -6.90
N ILE A 13 -0.13 -23.66 -7.55
CA ILE A 13 1.33 -23.72 -7.78
C ILE A 13 2.14 -24.12 -6.51
N LEU A 14 1.49 -24.12 -5.35
CA LEU A 14 2.04 -24.57 -4.08
C LEU A 14 2.47 -26.04 -4.03
N CYS A 15 1.87 -26.88 -4.87
CA CYS A 15 2.15 -28.31 -4.88
C CYS A 15 3.54 -28.64 -5.44
N ASP A 16 4.13 -27.73 -6.21
CA ASP A 16 5.39 -27.98 -6.92
C ASP A 16 6.62 -27.32 -6.27
N THR A 17 6.46 -26.61 -5.15
CA THR A 17 7.59 -25.98 -4.47
C THR A 17 8.11 -26.79 -3.30
N PRO A 18 9.39 -27.22 -3.31
CA PRO A 18 9.94 -28.14 -2.29
C PRO A 18 10.28 -27.47 -0.95
N THR A 19 9.84 -26.27 -0.67
CA THR A 19 10.21 -25.53 0.54
C THR A 19 9.02 -25.08 1.37
N GLY A 20 9.16 -25.08 2.71
CA GLY A 20 8.14 -24.64 3.67
C GLY A 20 7.72 -23.16 3.59
N HIS A 21 8.16 -22.43 2.56
CA HIS A 21 7.77 -21.06 2.24
C HIS A 21 6.78 -20.95 1.06
N ALA A 22 6.23 -22.08 0.62
CA ALA A 22 5.37 -22.19 -0.55
C ALA A 22 4.17 -21.23 -0.52
N THR A 23 3.53 -21.05 0.64
CA THR A 23 2.37 -20.16 0.79
C THR A 23 2.73 -18.69 0.52
N LYS A 24 3.84 -18.22 1.11
CA LYS A 24 4.32 -16.85 0.88
C LYS A 24 4.65 -16.64 -0.60
N HIS A 25 5.33 -17.60 -1.21
CA HIS A 25 5.72 -17.52 -2.62
C HIS A 25 4.52 -17.47 -3.56
N ALA A 26 3.51 -18.30 -3.35
CA ALA A 26 2.30 -18.29 -4.19
C ALA A 26 1.51 -16.99 -4.03
N ILE A 27 1.40 -16.46 -2.83
CA ILE A 27 0.71 -15.19 -2.57
C ILE A 27 1.51 -14.01 -3.15
N THR A 28 2.84 -14.06 -3.14
CA THR A 28 3.72 -13.01 -3.70
C THR A 28 3.55 -12.89 -5.22
N ILE A 29 3.25 -13.97 -5.93
CA ILE A 29 2.98 -13.94 -7.38
C ILE A 29 1.68 -13.19 -7.69
N GLN A 30 0.74 -13.17 -6.76
CA GLN A 30 -0.54 -12.45 -6.89
C GLN A 30 -0.46 -11.11 -6.16
N ARG A 31 -0.05 -10.06 -6.84
CA ARG A 31 0.13 -8.72 -6.27
C ARG A 31 -1.08 -8.23 -5.49
N ASP A 32 -2.28 -8.48 -5.98
CA ASP A 32 -3.52 -8.05 -5.33
C ASP A 32 -3.79 -8.79 -4.01
N ALA A 33 -3.57 -10.10 -3.99
CA ALA A 33 -3.68 -10.90 -2.78
C ALA A 33 -2.58 -10.54 -1.77
N PHE A 34 -1.38 -10.22 -2.28
CA PHE A 34 -0.23 -9.90 -1.45
C PHE A 34 -0.44 -8.64 -0.61
N LYS A 35 -1.10 -7.62 -1.15
CA LYS A 35 -1.42 -6.39 -0.41
C LYS A 35 -2.28 -6.68 0.82
N ILE A 36 -3.36 -7.48 0.67
CA ILE A 36 -4.20 -7.90 1.79
C ILE A 36 -3.44 -8.78 2.77
N TYR A 37 -2.62 -9.71 2.26
CA TYR A 37 -1.79 -10.58 3.09
C TYR A 37 -0.83 -9.78 3.97
N SER A 38 -0.13 -8.83 3.38
CA SER A 38 0.79 -7.94 4.10
C SER A 38 0.08 -7.15 5.20
N LYS A 39 -1.10 -6.61 4.89
CA LYS A 39 -1.94 -5.93 5.90
C LYS A 39 -2.36 -6.89 7.00
N MET A 40 -2.76 -8.13 6.68
CA MET A 40 -3.09 -9.14 7.69
C MET A 40 -1.91 -9.45 8.61
N MET A 41 -0.71 -9.61 8.04
CA MET A 41 0.49 -9.87 8.83
C MET A 41 0.81 -8.71 9.77
N TYR A 42 0.69 -7.48 9.28
CA TYR A 42 0.88 -6.29 10.09
C TYR A 42 -0.13 -6.19 11.24
N VAL A 43 -1.43 -6.36 10.94
CA VAL A 43 -2.49 -6.33 11.95
C VAL A 43 -2.33 -7.48 12.96
N ASN A 44 -1.89 -8.66 12.51
CA ASN A 44 -1.58 -9.78 13.39
C ASN A 44 -0.47 -9.45 14.38
N MET A 45 0.59 -8.80 13.91
CA MET A 45 1.67 -8.34 14.78
C MET A 45 1.16 -7.34 15.84
N LEU A 46 0.37 -6.35 15.41
CA LEU A 46 -0.22 -5.36 16.32
C LEU A 46 -1.14 -6.00 17.36
N ALA A 47 -2.06 -6.88 16.92
CA ALA A 47 -3.02 -7.55 17.82
C ALA A 47 -2.33 -8.46 18.83
N ASN A 48 -1.30 -9.21 18.39
CA ASN A 48 -0.53 -10.06 19.30
C ASN A 48 0.32 -9.24 20.28
N GLY A 49 0.79 -8.07 19.87
CA GLY A 49 1.52 -7.13 20.72
C GLY A 49 0.70 -6.48 21.82
N MET A 50 -0.64 -6.52 21.76
CA MET A 50 -1.51 -5.94 22.77
C MET A 50 -1.26 -6.54 24.16
N LYS A 51 -1.08 -5.67 25.17
CA LYS A 51 -0.91 -6.02 26.58
C LYS A 51 -2.08 -5.49 27.40
N GLY A 52 -2.36 -6.14 28.52
CA GLY A 52 -3.35 -5.69 29.51
C GLY A 52 -4.75 -6.22 29.23
N ASP A 53 -5.48 -5.66 28.29
CA ASP A 53 -6.88 -6.00 28.02
C ASP A 53 -7.01 -7.29 27.18
N LYS A 54 -7.22 -8.41 27.87
CA LYS A 54 -7.40 -9.73 27.26
C LYS A 54 -8.67 -9.84 26.41
N ALA A 55 -9.75 -9.19 26.81
CA ALA A 55 -11.02 -9.25 26.09
C ALA A 55 -10.91 -8.51 24.76
N ARG A 56 -10.32 -7.33 24.78
CA ARG A 56 -10.07 -6.52 23.59
C ARG A 56 -9.10 -7.19 22.63
N LYS A 57 -8.01 -7.79 23.14
CA LYS A 57 -7.07 -8.60 22.33
C LYS A 57 -7.78 -9.77 21.66
N LYS A 58 -8.61 -10.51 22.42
CA LYS A 58 -9.39 -11.63 21.88
C LYS A 58 -10.32 -11.15 20.76
N TYR A 59 -11.00 -10.03 20.94
CA TYR A 59 -11.88 -9.47 19.91
C TYR A 59 -11.09 -9.06 18.65
N ALA A 60 -9.94 -8.39 18.80
CA ALA A 60 -9.07 -8.04 17.68
C ALA A 60 -8.64 -9.28 16.87
N LEU A 61 -8.21 -10.34 17.56
CA LEU A 61 -7.83 -11.60 16.91
C LEU A 61 -9.01 -12.29 16.23
N GLN A 62 -10.21 -12.24 16.80
CA GLN A 62 -11.41 -12.80 16.17
C GLN A 62 -11.77 -12.07 14.86
N GLU A 63 -11.68 -10.74 14.84
CA GLU A 63 -11.93 -9.97 13.62
C GLU A 63 -10.84 -10.20 12.56
N LEU A 64 -9.56 -10.30 12.98
CA LEU A 64 -8.47 -10.68 12.11
C LEU A 64 -8.71 -12.05 11.45
N TRP A 65 -9.14 -13.04 12.22
CA TRP A 65 -9.41 -14.38 11.67
C TRP A 65 -10.55 -14.39 10.65
N LYS A 66 -11.57 -13.54 10.84
CA LYS A 66 -12.66 -13.37 9.86
C LYS A 66 -12.19 -12.78 8.52
N ALA A 67 -11.05 -12.07 8.52
CA ALA A 67 -10.45 -11.56 7.29
C ALA A 67 -9.68 -12.64 6.49
N GLN A 68 -9.39 -13.78 7.11
CA GLN A 68 -8.59 -14.85 6.50
C GLN A 68 -9.48 -15.80 5.68
N ASN A 69 -10.09 -15.28 4.62
CA ASN A 69 -10.88 -16.09 3.69
C ASN A 69 -9.97 -16.62 2.57
N ALA A 70 -9.94 -17.95 2.39
CA ALA A 70 -9.13 -18.61 1.37
C ALA A 70 -9.46 -18.16 -0.06
N GLU A 71 -10.71 -17.80 -0.34
CA GLU A 71 -11.14 -17.33 -1.67
C GLU A 71 -10.46 -16.02 -2.10
N LEU A 72 -10.00 -15.20 -1.14
CA LEU A 72 -9.21 -14.00 -1.44
C LEU A 72 -7.87 -14.30 -2.09
N PHE A 73 -7.38 -15.53 -1.91
CA PHE A 73 -6.07 -16.00 -2.35
C PHE A 73 -6.16 -17.06 -3.45
N ALA A 74 -7.37 -17.24 -4.01
CA ALA A 74 -7.55 -18.12 -5.16
C ALA A 74 -6.81 -17.58 -6.39
N LEU A 75 -6.15 -18.48 -7.13
CA LEU A 75 -5.20 -18.14 -8.20
C LEU A 75 -5.84 -17.54 -9.46
N GLU A 76 -7.15 -17.56 -9.59
CA GLU A 76 -7.80 -16.95 -10.74
C GLU A 76 -7.92 -15.44 -10.52
N PRO A 77 -7.37 -14.62 -11.43
CA PRO A 77 -7.56 -13.17 -11.39
C PRO A 77 -9.02 -12.87 -11.76
N CYS A 78 -9.94 -13.20 -10.88
CA CYS A 78 -11.32 -12.81 -11.02
C CYS A 78 -11.45 -11.35 -10.57
N ILE A 79 -11.31 -10.41 -11.51
CA ILE A 79 -11.86 -9.05 -11.37
C ILE A 79 -13.39 -9.18 -11.45
N SER A 80 -13.97 -9.96 -10.54
CA SER A 80 -15.40 -10.07 -10.40
C SER A 80 -15.86 -9.12 -9.29
N GLU A 81 -17.10 -8.66 -9.40
CA GLU A 81 -17.74 -7.86 -8.34
C GLU A 81 -17.71 -8.62 -6.99
N TYR A 82 -17.86 -9.93 -7.05
CA TYR A 82 -17.77 -10.83 -5.89
C TYR A 82 -16.38 -10.77 -5.24
N HIS A 83 -15.30 -10.84 -6.01
CA HIS A 83 -13.94 -10.75 -5.47
C HIS A 83 -13.67 -9.39 -4.84
N ASN A 84 -14.11 -8.31 -5.48
CA ASN A 84 -14.01 -6.96 -4.93
C ASN A 84 -14.78 -6.81 -3.61
N GLU A 85 -15.93 -7.48 -3.49
CA GLU A 85 -16.69 -7.47 -2.24
C GLU A 85 -15.98 -8.26 -1.15
N LEU A 86 -15.42 -9.42 -1.45
CA LEU A 86 -14.60 -10.20 -0.50
C LEU A 86 -13.41 -9.37 0.01
N ARG A 87 -12.71 -8.64 -0.89
CA ARG A 87 -11.62 -7.73 -0.51
C ARG A 87 -12.12 -6.66 0.45
N ARG A 88 -13.23 -6.00 0.14
CA ARG A 88 -13.84 -4.97 1.00
C ARG A 88 -14.21 -5.51 2.38
N ILE A 89 -14.78 -6.72 2.44
CA ILE A 89 -15.11 -7.39 3.70
C ILE A 89 -13.84 -7.68 4.52
N ALA A 90 -12.80 -8.22 3.86
CA ALA A 90 -11.53 -8.51 4.52
C ALA A 90 -10.89 -7.23 5.09
N TYR A 91 -10.77 -6.17 4.30
CA TYR A 91 -10.25 -4.88 4.78
C TYR A 91 -11.05 -4.33 5.94
N ARG A 92 -12.39 -4.39 5.87
CA ARG A 92 -13.25 -3.97 6.98
C ARG A 92 -12.91 -4.72 8.26
N LYS A 93 -12.70 -6.03 8.19
CA LYS A 93 -12.35 -6.86 9.35
C LYS A 93 -10.94 -6.54 9.88
N LEU A 94 -9.99 -6.33 8.99
CA LEU A 94 -8.63 -5.91 9.36
C LEU A 94 -8.64 -4.56 10.07
N LEU A 95 -9.39 -3.58 9.57
CA LEU A 95 -9.47 -2.25 10.18
C LEU A 95 -10.22 -2.27 11.52
N VAL A 96 -11.25 -3.12 11.68
CA VAL A 96 -11.90 -3.33 12.99
C VAL A 96 -10.89 -3.92 13.97
N ALA A 97 -10.10 -4.92 13.56
CA ALA A 97 -9.06 -5.51 14.40
C ALA A 97 -7.98 -4.50 14.79
N GLU A 98 -7.46 -3.75 13.80
CA GLU A 98 -6.44 -2.72 14.02
C GLU A 98 -6.93 -1.61 14.95
N LYS A 99 -8.19 -1.17 14.81
CA LYS A 99 -8.78 -0.15 15.70
C LYS A 99 -8.73 -0.58 17.17
N GLN A 100 -8.80 -1.87 17.46
CA GLN A 100 -8.69 -2.36 18.84
C GLN A 100 -7.30 -2.15 19.44
N THR A 101 -6.27 -2.03 18.61
CA THR A 101 -4.90 -1.79 19.09
C THR A 101 -4.66 -0.33 19.47
N ARG A 102 -5.56 0.59 19.08
CA ARG A 102 -5.45 2.05 19.28
C ARG A 102 -6.10 2.50 20.60
N LEU A 103 -5.48 2.09 21.70
CA LEU A 103 -5.97 2.50 23.03
C LEU A 103 -5.54 3.93 23.35
N PRO A 104 -6.45 4.78 23.86
CA PRO A 104 -6.08 6.08 24.41
C PRO A 104 -4.97 5.93 25.46
N GLY A 105 -3.94 6.77 25.37
CA GLY A 105 -2.79 6.75 26.29
C GLY A 105 -1.73 5.67 26.00
N ILE A 106 -1.98 4.74 25.06
CA ILE A 106 -1.02 3.72 24.63
C ILE A 106 -0.64 3.93 23.16
N PHE A 107 -1.64 4.15 22.31
CA PHE A 107 -1.40 4.46 20.92
C PHE A 107 -0.87 5.89 20.77
N THR A 108 0.26 6.02 20.11
CA THR A 108 0.87 7.32 19.80
C THR A 108 0.76 7.57 18.30
N GLU A 109 0.12 8.68 17.95
CA GLU A 109 0.06 9.12 16.55
C GLU A 109 1.45 9.58 16.09
N GLY A 110 1.78 9.27 14.85
CA GLY A 110 3.08 9.68 14.31
C GLY A 110 3.45 9.07 12.97
N LEU A 111 4.70 9.32 12.60
CA LEU A 111 5.34 8.68 11.46
C LEU A 111 6.28 7.57 11.95
N THR A 112 6.14 6.39 11.38
CA THR A 112 7.03 5.26 11.62
C THR A 112 7.51 4.67 10.30
N ARG A 113 8.59 3.89 10.35
CA ARG A 113 9.08 3.15 9.19
C ARG A 113 8.92 1.66 9.45
N TYR A 114 8.26 0.99 8.52
CA TYR A 114 8.04 -0.45 8.58
C TYR A 114 7.96 -1.04 7.18
N ASP A 115 8.62 -2.17 6.96
CA ASP A 115 8.53 -2.94 5.73
C ASP A 115 7.22 -3.73 5.77
N ILE A 116 6.14 -3.13 5.26
CA ILE A 116 4.80 -3.70 5.38
C ILE A 116 4.51 -4.71 4.27
N ASP A 117 5.07 -4.49 3.08
CA ASP A 117 4.89 -5.39 1.94
C ASP A 117 6.02 -6.43 1.80
N MET A 118 6.96 -6.42 2.75
CA MET A 118 8.04 -7.39 2.86
C MET A 118 8.94 -7.48 1.61
N ASP A 119 9.15 -6.35 0.95
CA ASP A 119 10.04 -6.22 -0.21
C ASP A 119 11.50 -5.94 0.21
N GLY A 120 11.75 -5.69 1.50
CA GLY A 120 13.05 -5.37 2.07
C GLY A 120 13.31 -3.88 2.24
N PHE A 121 12.44 -3.02 1.74
CA PHE A 121 12.47 -1.58 1.95
C PHE A 121 11.40 -1.18 2.95
N LYS A 122 11.65 -0.12 3.72
CA LYS A 122 10.70 0.32 4.74
C LYS A 122 9.86 1.46 4.19
N GLU A 123 8.55 1.28 4.20
CA GLU A 123 7.59 2.34 3.91
C GLU A 123 7.49 3.32 5.07
N VAL A 124 7.02 4.52 4.77
CA VAL A 124 6.67 5.51 5.79
C VAL A 124 5.18 5.42 6.11
N LEU A 125 4.89 5.04 7.34
CA LEU A 125 3.54 4.85 7.85
C LEU A 125 3.14 6.08 8.68
N SER A 126 2.23 6.88 8.16
CA SER A 126 1.51 7.89 8.96
C SER A 126 0.32 7.21 9.61
N GLN A 127 0.35 7.11 10.94
CA GLN A 127 -0.70 6.50 11.73
C GLN A 127 -1.36 7.55 12.62
N ARG A 128 -2.66 7.79 12.40
CA ARG A 128 -3.51 8.69 13.16
C ARG A 128 -4.72 7.93 13.72
N SER A 129 -5.35 8.45 14.76
CA SER A 129 -6.54 7.81 15.32
C SER A 129 -7.64 7.56 14.29
N PRO A 130 -8.00 8.51 13.41
CA PRO A 130 -9.03 8.31 12.40
C PRO A 130 -8.51 7.74 11.07
N LEU A 131 -7.19 7.79 10.80
CA LEU A 131 -6.65 7.63 9.46
C LEU A 131 -5.26 7.02 9.44
N ASN A 132 -5.04 6.04 8.56
CA ASN A 132 -3.69 5.64 8.13
C ASN A 132 -3.43 6.13 6.71
N MET A 133 -2.19 6.54 6.46
CA MET A 133 -1.65 6.75 5.12
C MET A 133 -0.24 6.18 5.07
N TYR A 134 -0.01 5.22 4.18
CA TYR A 134 1.29 4.59 4.03
C TYR A 134 1.89 4.96 2.69
N VAL A 135 3.11 5.49 2.72
CA VAL A 135 3.82 5.98 1.53
C VAL A 135 4.90 4.98 1.15
N HIS A 136 4.83 4.51 -0.08
CA HIS A 136 5.82 3.65 -0.68
C HIS A 136 6.87 4.47 -1.43
N HIS A 137 8.13 4.10 -1.35
CA HIS A 137 9.22 4.76 -2.07
C HIS A 137 9.14 4.53 -3.58
N HIS A 138 8.67 3.35 -4.01
CA HIS A 138 8.41 3.10 -5.43
C HIS A 138 7.18 3.90 -5.90
N GLY A 139 7.39 4.80 -6.85
CA GLY A 139 6.41 5.77 -7.31
C GLY A 139 6.15 6.93 -6.34
N GLY A 140 6.76 6.93 -5.15
CA GLY A 140 6.54 7.95 -4.13
C GLY A 140 5.05 8.18 -3.83
N LYS A 141 4.24 7.13 -3.78
CA LYS A 141 2.77 7.15 -3.73
C LYS A 141 2.23 6.72 -2.38
N ILE A 142 1.02 7.16 -2.05
CA ILE A 142 0.25 6.57 -0.96
C ILE A 142 -0.42 5.29 -1.49
N PHE A 143 0.02 4.13 -1.00
CA PHE A 143 -0.51 2.84 -1.44
C PHE A 143 -1.55 2.26 -0.48
N GLU A 144 -1.65 2.81 0.73
CA GLU A 144 -2.64 2.44 1.74
C GLU A 144 -3.27 3.71 2.31
N CYS A 145 -4.61 3.79 2.30
CA CYS A 145 -5.38 4.90 2.87
C CYS A 145 -6.59 4.35 3.63
N ASP A 146 -6.40 4.11 4.93
CA ASP A 146 -7.40 3.50 5.80
C ASP A 146 -8.18 4.57 6.57
N VAL A 147 -9.48 4.63 6.36
CA VAL A 147 -10.39 5.51 7.11
C VAL A 147 -11.16 4.69 8.13
N PHE A 148 -10.84 4.86 9.42
CA PHE A 148 -11.41 4.05 10.50
C PHE A 148 -12.88 4.35 10.82
N SER A 149 -13.40 5.52 10.46
CA SER A 149 -14.83 5.83 10.59
C SER A 149 -15.68 5.03 9.59
N ALA A 150 -15.14 4.80 8.40
CA ALA A 150 -15.78 4.02 7.34
C ALA A 150 -15.37 2.54 7.32
N TYR A 151 -14.33 2.16 8.09
CA TYR A 151 -13.68 0.85 8.00
C TYR A 151 -13.36 0.45 6.55
N LYS A 152 -12.74 1.38 5.83
CA LYS A 152 -12.46 1.22 4.40
C LYS A 152 -11.06 1.70 4.06
N ASN A 153 -10.36 0.91 3.24
CA ASN A 153 -9.17 1.36 2.53
C ASN A 153 -9.58 2.00 1.20
N TYR A 154 -9.26 3.28 1.01
CA TYR A 154 -9.61 4.04 -0.20
C TYR A 154 -8.59 3.90 -1.32
N SER A 155 -7.43 3.32 -1.07
CA SER A 155 -6.42 3.00 -2.08
C SER A 155 -6.43 1.52 -2.47
N ASP A 156 -7.39 0.73 -1.97
CA ASP A 156 -7.55 -0.67 -2.38
C ASP A 156 -8.23 -0.76 -3.75
N MET A 157 -7.41 -0.77 -4.78
CA MET A 157 -7.83 -0.96 -6.17
C MET A 157 -7.08 -2.15 -6.76
N PRO A 158 -7.75 -3.04 -7.50
CA PRO A 158 -7.14 -4.24 -8.08
C PRO A 158 -6.30 -3.94 -9.34
N LEU A 159 -5.66 -2.78 -9.41
CA LEU A 159 -4.87 -2.35 -10.55
C LEU A 159 -3.39 -2.29 -10.19
N GLU A 160 -2.55 -2.65 -11.13
CA GLU A 160 -1.10 -2.68 -11.00
C GLU A 160 -0.49 -1.35 -10.55
N HIS A 161 -1.14 -0.25 -10.92
CA HIS A 161 -0.76 1.11 -10.53
C HIS A 161 -1.71 1.70 -9.48
N SER A 162 -2.13 0.87 -8.50
CA SER A 162 -3.01 1.35 -7.44
C SER A 162 -2.28 2.27 -6.47
N GLY A 163 -2.97 3.32 -6.04
CA GLY A 163 -2.46 4.28 -5.08
C GLY A 163 -2.95 5.70 -5.36
N MET A 164 -2.58 6.63 -4.47
CA MET A 164 -2.89 8.05 -4.60
C MET A 164 -1.60 8.83 -4.83
N PHE A 165 -1.69 9.91 -5.58
CA PHE A 165 -0.55 10.78 -5.92
C PHE A 165 0.52 10.06 -6.76
N ILE A 166 0.09 9.28 -7.74
CA ILE A 166 0.95 8.69 -8.76
C ILE A 166 1.21 9.75 -9.84
N ASP A 167 2.46 9.95 -10.21
CA ASP A 167 2.83 11.01 -11.13
C ASP A 167 3.19 10.45 -12.50
N TYR A 168 2.63 11.07 -13.51
CA TYR A 168 2.89 10.76 -14.91
C TYR A 168 3.38 12.00 -15.63
N LEU A 169 4.62 11.96 -16.12
CA LEU A 169 5.12 12.96 -17.05
C LEU A 169 5.07 12.36 -18.46
N LEU A 170 4.19 12.92 -19.29
CA LEU A 170 3.89 12.36 -20.61
C LEU A 170 4.33 13.30 -21.71
N SER A 171 4.89 12.74 -22.78
CA SER A 171 5.06 13.49 -24.03
C SER A 171 3.70 13.80 -24.67
N GLU A 172 3.65 14.79 -25.57
CA GLU A 172 2.41 15.12 -26.30
C GLU A 172 1.87 13.89 -27.06
N ALA A 173 2.74 13.10 -27.68
CA ALA A 173 2.36 11.88 -28.36
C ALA A 173 1.77 10.81 -27.41
N ALA A 174 2.32 10.67 -26.22
CA ALA A 174 1.78 9.77 -25.18
C ALA A 174 0.44 10.28 -24.65
N LEU A 175 0.28 11.59 -24.48
CA LEU A 175 -0.98 12.21 -24.07
C LEU A 175 -2.09 11.99 -25.09
N GLN A 176 -1.80 12.09 -26.40
CA GLN A 176 -2.77 11.80 -27.44
C GLN A 176 -3.19 10.33 -27.46
N ARG A 177 -2.25 9.40 -27.25
CA ARG A 177 -2.57 7.98 -27.12
C ARG A 177 -3.48 7.70 -25.91
N LEU A 178 -3.19 8.34 -24.79
CA LEU A 178 -4.03 8.25 -23.59
C LEU A 178 -5.45 8.75 -23.85
N LYS A 179 -5.61 9.91 -24.52
CA LYS A 179 -6.92 10.44 -24.91
C LYS A 179 -7.70 9.49 -25.82
N ASN A 180 -7.01 8.67 -26.60
CA ASN A 180 -7.59 7.64 -27.46
C ASN A 180 -7.85 6.31 -26.74
N GLY A 181 -7.71 6.26 -25.42
CA GLY A 181 -7.97 5.06 -24.61
C GLY A 181 -6.86 4.00 -24.62
N GLN A 182 -5.68 4.32 -25.15
CA GLN A 182 -4.53 3.43 -25.20
C GLN A 182 -3.70 3.57 -23.90
N LEU A 183 -4.15 2.90 -22.84
CA LEU A 183 -3.51 2.97 -21.52
C LEU A 183 -2.15 2.26 -21.46
N GLU A 184 -1.91 1.27 -22.34
CA GLU A 184 -0.69 0.44 -22.37
C GLU A 184 0.58 1.22 -22.74
N ALA A 185 0.43 2.43 -23.22
CA ALA A 185 1.56 3.29 -23.66
C ALA A 185 2.04 4.26 -22.57
N LEU A 186 1.57 4.14 -21.34
CA LEU A 186 1.97 4.98 -20.22
C LEU A 186 3.28 4.48 -19.61
N THR A 187 4.39 4.57 -20.32
CA THR A 187 5.71 4.58 -19.69
C THR A 187 5.84 5.90 -18.93
N ALA A 188 5.58 5.83 -17.66
CA ALA A 188 5.52 7.02 -16.84
C ALA A 188 6.85 7.24 -16.14
N VAL A 189 7.49 8.34 -16.45
CA VAL A 189 8.82 8.68 -15.98
C VAL A 189 8.94 8.69 -14.45
N PHE A 190 7.88 8.98 -13.72
CA PHE A 190 7.94 9.07 -12.25
C PHE A 190 7.17 7.97 -11.51
N SER A 191 6.18 7.32 -12.13
CA SER A 191 5.35 6.31 -11.46
C SER A 191 6.12 5.06 -11.07
N ASP A 192 7.14 4.71 -11.86
CA ASP A 192 7.94 3.50 -11.71
C ASP A 192 9.31 3.77 -11.07
N ASN A 193 9.63 5.03 -10.80
CA ASN A 193 10.89 5.38 -10.17
C ASN A 193 10.87 5.12 -8.66
N THR A 194 12.02 4.73 -8.14
CA THR A 194 12.23 4.72 -6.69
C THR A 194 12.61 6.13 -6.23
N TYR A 195 11.80 6.67 -5.33
CA TYR A 195 12.08 7.95 -4.68
C TYR A 195 13.00 7.76 -3.49
N GLN A 196 13.95 8.65 -3.35
CA GLN A 196 14.82 8.72 -2.19
C GLN A 196 14.18 9.58 -1.11
N GLU A 197 14.17 9.09 0.13
CA GLU A 197 13.81 9.89 1.29
C GLU A 197 14.90 10.91 1.54
N THR A 198 14.58 12.19 1.40
CA THR A 198 15.51 13.29 1.64
C THR A 198 15.39 13.84 3.06
N GLU A 199 14.21 13.78 3.65
CA GLU A 199 13.95 14.23 5.00
C GLU A 199 12.69 13.58 5.57
N ILE A 200 12.71 13.20 6.83
CA ILE A 200 11.52 12.88 7.61
C ILE A 200 11.55 13.68 8.91
N ASN A 201 10.47 14.41 9.18
CA ASN A 201 10.29 15.17 10.40
C ASN A 201 9.08 14.63 11.17
N THR A 202 9.34 13.84 12.20
CA THR A 202 8.29 13.20 12.99
C THR A 202 7.48 14.19 13.83
N ILE A 203 8.09 15.31 14.23
CA ILE A 203 7.41 16.35 15.02
C ILE A 203 6.40 17.10 14.17
N ARG A 204 6.80 17.51 12.97
CA ARG A 204 5.92 18.20 12.01
C ARG A 204 5.08 17.26 11.18
N SER A 205 5.33 15.94 11.30
CA SER A 205 4.69 14.92 10.48
C SER A 205 4.87 15.15 8.98
N GLU A 206 6.10 15.43 8.59
CA GLU A 206 6.49 15.72 7.21
C GLU A 206 7.42 14.63 6.66
N LEU A 207 7.23 14.29 5.40
CA LEU A 207 8.07 13.40 4.62
C LEU A 207 8.43 14.07 3.31
N LYS A 208 9.71 14.15 2.98
CA LYS A 208 10.19 14.65 1.69
C LYS A 208 10.84 13.53 0.90
N LEU A 209 10.35 13.33 -0.29
CA LEU A 209 10.85 12.36 -1.26
C LEU A 209 11.34 13.07 -2.51
N SER A 210 12.39 12.58 -3.14
CA SER A 210 12.88 13.09 -4.42
C SER A 210 13.28 11.98 -5.36
N THR A 211 13.08 12.20 -6.64
CA THR A 211 13.57 11.35 -7.72
C THR A 211 14.03 12.20 -8.89
N ALA A 212 14.92 11.64 -9.71
CA ALA A 212 15.34 12.24 -10.98
C ALA A 212 15.29 11.17 -12.07
N SER A 213 15.05 11.61 -13.29
CA SER A 213 14.95 10.75 -14.45
C SER A 213 15.30 11.51 -15.72
N LEU A 214 15.45 10.78 -16.83
CA LEU A 214 15.50 11.37 -18.15
C LEU A 214 14.10 11.31 -18.77
N PHE A 215 13.65 12.42 -19.28
CA PHE A 215 12.39 12.53 -20.02
C PHE A 215 12.69 12.67 -21.51
N ASP A 216 12.14 11.75 -22.29
CA ASP A 216 12.28 11.78 -23.75
C ASP A 216 11.08 12.51 -24.38
N ALA A 217 11.34 13.72 -24.85
CA ALA A 217 10.43 14.50 -25.70
C ALA A 217 10.98 14.65 -27.14
N GLY A 218 11.76 13.65 -27.60
CA GLY A 218 12.56 13.69 -28.84
C GLY A 218 14.03 14.00 -28.59
N ILE A 219 14.37 14.55 -27.45
CA ILE A 219 15.71 14.69 -26.87
C ILE A 219 15.58 14.36 -25.39
N GLU A 220 16.42 13.46 -24.89
CA GLU A 220 16.46 13.14 -23.45
C GLU A 220 16.82 14.37 -22.62
N GLN A 221 15.95 14.71 -21.70
CA GLN A 221 16.11 15.86 -20.82
C GLN A 221 16.08 15.44 -19.36
N PRO A 222 17.04 15.88 -18.55
CA PRO A 222 17.03 15.59 -17.13
C PRO A 222 15.88 16.35 -16.46
N VAL A 223 15.08 15.61 -15.71
CA VAL A 223 13.97 16.15 -14.93
C VAL A 223 14.02 15.60 -13.51
N SER A 224 13.67 16.40 -12.54
CA SER A 224 13.59 15.97 -11.16
C SER A 224 12.26 16.37 -10.52
N LEU A 225 11.75 15.47 -9.66
CA LEU A 225 10.51 15.68 -8.94
C LEU A 225 10.77 15.52 -7.45
N ARG A 226 10.33 16.50 -6.66
CA ARG A 226 10.27 16.42 -5.21
C ARG A 226 8.82 16.46 -4.76
N LYS A 227 8.47 15.54 -3.86
CA LYS A 227 7.19 15.50 -3.15
C LYS A 227 7.43 15.78 -1.68
N GLN A 228 6.64 16.65 -1.10
CA GLN A 228 6.58 16.84 0.34
C GLN A 228 5.17 16.50 0.82
N TYR A 229 5.08 15.48 1.65
CA TYR A 229 3.87 15.08 2.35
C TYR A 229 3.86 15.74 3.73
N THR A 230 2.74 16.37 4.08
CA THR A 230 2.47 16.83 5.44
C THR A 230 1.18 16.15 5.91
N PHE A 231 1.28 15.36 6.98
CA PHE A 231 0.18 14.54 7.47
C PHE A 231 -0.52 15.21 8.64
N PHE A 232 -1.83 15.33 8.54
CA PHE A 232 -2.72 15.85 9.57
C PHE A 232 -3.61 14.74 10.13
N SER A 233 -4.38 15.05 11.17
CA SER A 233 -5.35 14.10 11.75
C SER A 233 -6.41 13.66 10.74
N GLU A 234 -6.81 14.53 9.82
CA GLU A 234 -7.94 14.31 8.90
C GLU A 234 -7.53 14.17 7.44
N GLY A 235 -6.24 14.20 7.15
CA GLY A 235 -5.79 14.12 5.76
C GLY A 235 -4.32 14.38 5.56
N THR A 236 -3.93 14.63 4.32
CA THR A 236 -2.57 15.00 3.94
C THR A 236 -2.57 16.12 2.91
N GLN A 237 -1.57 16.95 2.98
CA GLN A 237 -1.20 17.88 1.94
C GLN A 237 0.02 17.34 1.21
N VAL A 238 0.01 17.41 -0.12
CA VAL A 238 1.15 17.06 -0.95
C VAL A 238 1.58 18.27 -1.75
N GLN A 239 2.83 18.66 -1.57
CA GLN A 239 3.46 19.71 -2.35
C GLN A 239 4.42 19.11 -3.36
N TYR A 240 4.35 19.56 -4.59
CA TYR A 240 5.20 19.15 -5.69
C TYR A 240 6.16 20.24 -6.10
N ILE A 241 7.41 19.87 -6.35
CA ILE A 241 8.42 20.72 -6.97
C ILE A 241 8.99 19.93 -8.16
N LEU A 242 8.56 20.29 -9.35
CA LEU A 242 9.09 19.76 -10.61
C LEU A 242 10.18 20.72 -11.10
N LYS A 243 11.34 20.19 -11.42
CA LYS A 243 12.43 20.93 -12.07
C LYS A 243 12.72 20.33 -13.43
N ASN A 244 12.83 21.19 -14.40
CA ASN A 244 13.44 20.89 -15.66
C ASN A 244 14.93 21.30 -15.55
N ASP A 245 15.79 20.32 -15.44
CA ASP A 245 17.24 20.51 -15.31
C ASP A 245 17.93 20.52 -16.71
N SER A 246 17.15 20.62 -17.78
CA SER A 246 17.60 20.73 -19.16
C SER A 246 18.18 22.13 -19.45
N PRO A 247 19.22 22.23 -20.30
CA PRO A 247 19.70 23.53 -20.77
C PRO A 247 18.78 24.19 -21.81
N PHE A 248 17.72 23.50 -22.22
CA PHE A 248 16.72 24.00 -23.17
C PHE A 248 15.41 24.33 -22.46
N ASN A 249 14.88 25.50 -22.73
CA ASN A 249 13.56 25.93 -22.24
C ASN A 249 12.43 25.37 -23.09
#